data_fd43065c495bd728550ec620a7cb7c59
#
_entry.id   fd43065c495bd728550ec620a7cb7c59
#
_cell.length_a   1.000
_cell.length_b   1.000
_cell.length_c   1.000
_cell.angle_alpha   90.00
_cell.angle_beta   90.00
_cell.angle_gamma   90.00
#
_symmetry.space_group_name_H-M   'P 1'
#
loop_
_entity.id
_entity.type
_entity.pdbx_description
1 polymer ?
#
loop_
_entity_poly.entity_id
_entity_poly.type
_entity_poly.pdbx_seq_one_letter_code
_entity_poly.pdbx_strand_id
1 'polypeptide(L)'
;MKKLQIPTVDDINILNQMCSNTGVASQPYINNEHHIMHDKYIEYLNNNGNPWLCMGKVISTNLTDKLKYHYKKPFHLLNYINELRSKGSPDVCPFCGSSKTATLDHYLPQADYPEWIIFSKNLVPACDCNSKRRNDVKGNNNNQRVFHPYYDDCLTLRLVSASFRGNMDEPEIDFLPISNQTIPDETIMFHIDTVLKRSTAINWMSSKWQSMRRKPRCVISTIPRGNIVLTMQDLESYLLQCQEDKDDEHKTPNNWYSMFITGIINSTQAKQWLLDRQNGITQGTISPLD
;
A
#
# COMPACT_ATOMS: atom_id res chain seq x y z
N MET A 1 1.26 2.42 3.04
CA MET A 1 -0.11 1.83 3.04
C MET A 1 -1.09 2.88 3.49
N LYS A 2 -2.33 2.86 2.99
CA LYS A 2 -3.30 3.93 3.31
C LYS A 2 -4.73 3.38 3.32
N LYS A 3 -5.50 3.72 4.35
CA LYS A 3 -6.95 3.51 4.37
C LYS A 3 -7.61 4.42 3.34
N LEU A 4 -8.50 3.87 2.53
CA LEU A 4 -9.29 4.61 1.54
C LEU A 4 -10.77 4.60 1.92
N GLN A 5 -11.53 5.56 1.38
CA GLN A 5 -12.98 5.54 1.44
C GLN A 5 -13.54 4.46 0.50
N ILE A 6 -14.54 3.75 0.96
CA ILE A 6 -15.22 2.71 0.17
C ILE A 6 -15.95 3.41 -1.00
N PRO A 7 -15.80 2.92 -2.24
CA PRO A 7 -16.55 3.45 -3.38
C PRO A 7 -18.07 3.39 -3.17
N THR A 8 -18.76 4.49 -3.46
CA THR A 8 -20.23 4.61 -3.29
C THR A 8 -21.03 4.09 -4.49
N VAL A 9 -20.40 3.32 -5.37
CA VAL A 9 -21.03 2.71 -6.55
C VAL A 9 -22.05 1.68 -6.13
N ASP A 10 -23.24 1.71 -6.74
CA ASP A 10 -24.26 0.67 -6.59
C ASP A 10 -24.01 -0.46 -7.59
N ASP A 11 -23.08 -1.36 -7.23
CA ASP A 11 -22.66 -2.46 -8.11
C ASP A 11 -23.81 -3.44 -8.42
N ILE A 12 -24.76 -3.63 -7.50
CA ILE A 12 -25.91 -4.53 -7.69
C ILE A 12 -26.85 -3.94 -8.73
N ASN A 13 -27.17 -2.65 -8.65
CA ASN A 13 -27.99 -2.00 -9.65
C ASN A 13 -27.30 -2.00 -11.02
N ILE A 14 -25.99 -1.78 -11.09
CA ILE A 14 -25.22 -1.87 -12.34
C ILE A 14 -25.32 -3.29 -12.92
N LEU A 15 -25.15 -4.33 -12.12
CA LEU A 15 -25.30 -5.73 -12.55
C LEU A 15 -26.69 -5.97 -13.15
N ASN A 16 -27.75 -5.52 -12.50
CA ASN A 16 -29.13 -5.63 -12.98
C ASN A 16 -29.34 -4.91 -14.32
N GLN A 17 -28.79 -3.70 -14.48
CA GLN A 17 -28.83 -2.96 -15.72
C GLN A 17 -28.06 -3.66 -16.86
N MET A 18 -26.91 -4.27 -16.56
CA MET A 18 -26.15 -5.06 -17.54
C MET A 18 -26.93 -6.30 -17.99
N CYS A 19 -27.64 -6.95 -17.10
CA CYS A 19 -28.51 -8.12 -17.45
C CYS A 19 -29.69 -7.73 -18.34
N SER A 20 -30.25 -6.54 -18.10
CA SER A 20 -31.41 -6.06 -18.90
C SER A 20 -31.00 -5.47 -20.26
N ASN A 21 -29.72 -5.21 -20.49
CA ASN A 21 -29.22 -4.57 -21.71
C ASN A 21 -28.69 -5.61 -22.71
N THR A 22 -29.50 -5.94 -23.72
CA THR A 22 -29.15 -6.93 -24.75
C THR A 22 -27.98 -6.53 -25.65
N GLY A 23 -27.61 -5.24 -25.68
CA GLY A 23 -26.46 -4.71 -26.44
C GLY A 23 -25.12 -4.86 -25.76
N VAL A 24 -25.07 -5.35 -24.49
CA VAL A 24 -23.82 -5.50 -23.75
C VAL A 24 -23.06 -6.74 -24.19
N ALA A 25 -21.76 -6.63 -24.40
CA ALA A 25 -20.91 -7.72 -24.90
C ALA A 25 -20.88 -8.98 -24.00
N SER A 26 -21.29 -8.87 -22.73
CA SER A 26 -21.41 -9.99 -21.79
C SER A 26 -22.69 -10.80 -21.94
N GLN A 27 -23.66 -10.34 -22.75
CA GLN A 27 -24.85 -11.15 -23.04
C GLN A 27 -24.52 -12.33 -23.99
N PRO A 28 -25.22 -13.47 -23.86
CA PRO A 28 -26.23 -13.77 -22.82
C PRO A 28 -25.67 -14.30 -21.50
N TYR A 29 -24.36 -14.43 -21.38
CA TYR A 29 -23.69 -15.09 -20.25
C TYR A 29 -24.01 -14.42 -18.90
N ILE A 30 -23.95 -13.08 -18.84
CA ILE A 30 -24.21 -12.35 -17.59
C ILE A 30 -25.67 -12.54 -17.12
N ASN A 31 -26.61 -12.66 -18.03
CA ASN A 31 -28.02 -12.92 -17.71
C ASN A 31 -28.20 -14.34 -17.17
N ASN A 32 -27.54 -15.31 -17.79
CA ASN A 32 -27.64 -16.72 -17.39
C ASN A 32 -27.02 -16.97 -15.99
N GLU A 33 -26.03 -16.20 -15.62
CA GLU A 33 -25.27 -16.34 -14.36
C GLU A 33 -25.56 -15.19 -13.38
N HIS A 34 -26.62 -14.39 -13.62
CA HIS A 34 -26.95 -13.22 -12.81
C HIS A 34 -27.07 -13.54 -11.30
N HIS A 35 -27.80 -14.61 -10.95
CA HIS A 35 -27.99 -15.01 -9.56
C HIS A 35 -26.65 -15.34 -8.88
N ILE A 36 -25.72 -16.01 -9.56
CA ILE A 36 -24.38 -16.31 -9.04
C ILE A 36 -23.62 -15.03 -8.80
N MET A 37 -23.61 -14.11 -9.76
CA MET A 37 -22.91 -12.82 -9.64
C MET A 37 -23.47 -11.98 -8.49
N HIS A 38 -24.82 -11.92 -8.37
CA HIS A 38 -25.49 -11.21 -7.29
C HIS A 38 -25.09 -11.77 -5.91
N ASP A 39 -25.16 -13.08 -5.73
CA ASP A 39 -24.81 -13.73 -4.47
C ASP A 39 -23.33 -13.50 -4.13
N LYS A 40 -22.44 -13.50 -5.13
CA LYS A 40 -21.02 -13.21 -4.96
C LYS A 40 -20.76 -11.75 -4.57
N TYR A 41 -21.52 -10.80 -5.09
CA TYR A 41 -21.43 -9.40 -4.65
C TYR A 41 -21.84 -9.24 -3.18
N ILE A 42 -22.93 -9.91 -2.77
CA ILE A 42 -23.37 -9.95 -1.37
C ILE A 42 -22.33 -10.66 -0.48
N GLU A 43 -21.77 -11.78 -0.94
CA GLU A 43 -20.69 -12.49 -0.22
C GLU A 43 -19.49 -11.56 0.06
N TYR A 44 -19.05 -10.80 -0.94
CA TYR A 44 -17.96 -9.86 -0.78
C TYR A 44 -18.27 -8.77 0.25
N LEU A 45 -19.45 -8.18 0.17
CA LEU A 45 -19.89 -7.12 1.09
C LEU A 45 -19.97 -7.63 2.53
N ASN A 46 -20.58 -8.81 2.74
CA ASN A 46 -20.74 -9.42 4.06
C ASN A 46 -19.39 -9.82 4.68
N ASN A 47 -18.41 -10.15 3.85
CA ASN A 47 -17.08 -10.59 4.29
C ASN A 47 -16.01 -9.53 4.13
N ASN A 48 -16.35 -8.28 3.76
CA ASN A 48 -15.41 -7.18 3.55
C ASN A 48 -14.24 -7.56 2.60
N GLY A 49 -14.51 -8.39 1.60
CA GLY A 49 -13.52 -8.87 0.65
C GLY A 49 -12.45 -9.79 1.26
N ASN A 50 -12.66 -10.34 2.45
CA ASN A 50 -11.68 -11.23 3.09
C ASN A 50 -11.41 -12.47 2.21
N PRO A 51 -10.16 -12.71 1.75
CA PRO A 51 -9.83 -13.79 0.83
C PRO A 51 -10.00 -15.19 1.42
N TRP A 52 -10.16 -15.32 2.73
CA TRP A 52 -10.46 -16.59 3.40
C TRP A 52 -11.94 -16.94 3.40
N LEU A 53 -12.81 -15.94 3.27
CA LEU A 53 -14.27 -16.07 3.35
C LEU A 53 -14.94 -15.88 1.98
N CYS A 54 -14.22 -15.29 1.00
CA CYS A 54 -14.68 -15.12 -0.37
C CYS A 54 -14.19 -16.29 -1.23
N MET A 55 -15.12 -16.95 -1.94
CA MET A 55 -14.80 -18.09 -2.81
C MET A 55 -14.99 -17.72 -4.28
N GLY A 56 -13.91 -17.82 -5.06
CA GLY A 56 -13.91 -17.52 -6.50
C GLY A 56 -14.03 -18.76 -7.40
N LYS A 57 -14.01 -18.50 -8.72
CA LYS A 57 -14.06 -19.49 -9.82
C LYS A 57 -15.36 -20.27 -9.90
N VAL A 58 -16.50 -19.61 -9.66
CA VAL A 58 -17.84 -20.22 -9.79
C VAL A 58 -18.56 -19.80 -11.05
N ILE A 59 -18.11 -18.74 -11.76
CA ILE A 59 -18.68 -18.31 -13.05
C ILE A 59 -17.95 -18.96 -14.24
N SER A 60 -18.66 -19.02 -15.38
CA SER A 60 -18.10 -19.60 -16.60
C SER A 60 -16.91 -18.83 -17.16
N THR A 61 -16.07 -19.53 -17.94
CA THR A 61 -14.96 -18.90 -18.66
C THR A 61 -15.44 -17.83 -19.65
N ASN A 62 -16.59 -18.11 -20.32
CA ASN A 62 -17.18 -17.16 -21.28
C ASN A 62 -17.54 -15.83 -20.58
N LEU A 63 -18.21 -15.88 -19.43
CA LEU A 63 -18.53 -14.68 -18.66
C LEU A 63 -17.25 -14.00 -18.17
N THR A 64 -16.30 -14.76 -17.62
CA THR A 64 -15.00 -14.25 -17.16
C THR A 64 -14.30 -13.42 -18.24
N ASP A 65 -14.22 -13.93 -19.48
CA ASP A 65 -13.55 -13.22 -20.57
C ASP A 65 -14.29 -11.93 -20.98
N LYS A 66 -15.62 -11.93 -20.90
CA LYS A 66 -16.43 -10.72 -21.13
C LYS A 66 -16.24 -9.68 -20.02
N LEU A 67 -16.15 -10.09 -18.75
CA LEU A 67 -15.87 -9.18 -17.64
C LEU A 67 -14.45 -8.58 -17.76
N LYS A 68 -13.44 -9.35 -18.15
CA LYS A 68 -12.11 -8.85 -18.48
C LYS A 68 -12.12 -7.83 -19.61
N TYR A 69 -12.91 -8.09 -20.65
CA TYR A 69 -13.09 -7.13 -21.74
C TYR A 69 -13.71 -5.82 -21.23
N HIS A 70 -14.77 -5.89 -20.43
CA HIS A 70 -15.42 -4.72 -19.85
C HIS A 70 -14.50 -3.94 -18.90
N TYR A 71 -13.68 -4.62 -18.11
CA TYR A 71 -12.68 -3.95 -17.28
C TYR A 71 -11.66 -3.16 -18.12
N LYS A 72 -11.20 -3.74 -19.25
CA LYS A 72 -10.23 -3.08 -20.14
C LYS A 72 -10.86 -1.94 -20.94
N LYS A 73 -12.11 -2.11 -21.37
CA LYS A 73 -12.89 -1.16 -22.18
C LYS A 73 -14.24 -0.88 -21.52
N PRO A 74 -14.26 -0.09 -20.44
CA PRO A 74 -15.50 0.24 -19.74
C PRO A 74 -16.45 1.00 -20.66
N PHE A 75 -17.72 0.61 -20.63
CA PHE A 75 -18.80 1.35 -21.27
C PHE A 75 -19.54 2.21 -20.22
N HIS A 76 -20.58 2.97 -20.63
CA HIS A 76 -21.17 4.01 -19.79
C HIS A 76 -21.58 3.56 -18.37
N LEU A 77 -22.14 2.35 -18.20
CA LEU A 77 -22.51 1.81 -16.87
C LEU A 77 -21.28 1.55 -15.97
N LEU A 78 -20.14 1.28 -16.57
CA LEU A 78 -18.88 0.98 -15.87
C LEU A 78 -17.91 2.17 -15.84
N ASN A 79 -18.39 3.40 -16.09
CA ASN A 79 -17.52 4.58 -16.14
C ASN A 79 -16.78 4.85 -14.82
N TYR A 80 -17.32 4.39 -13.69
CA TYR A 80 -16.62 4.46 -12.40
C TYR A 80 -15.21 3.82 -12.44
N ILE A 81 -14.98 2.82 -13.32
CA ILE A 81 -13.65 2.22 -13.51
C ILE A 81 -12.64 3.26 -14.01
N ASN A 82 -13.04 4.11 -14.96
CA ASN A 82 -12.21 5.20 -15.45
C ASN A 82 -12.02 6.31 -14.40
N GLU A 83 -13.06 6.59 -13.61
CA GLU A 83 -13.01 7.57 -12.52
C GLU A 83 -12.05 7.11 -11.42
N LEU A 84 -12.10 5.84 -11.02
CA LEU A 84 -11.16 5.27 -10.06
C LEU A 84 -9.71 5.28 -10.58
N ARG A 85 -9.50 5.09 -11.89
CA ARG A 85 -8.17 5.15 -12.52
C ARG A 85 -7.57 6.56 -12.52
N SER A 86 -8.39 7.59 -12.69
CA SER A 86 -7.93 8.96 -12.90
C SER A 86 -8.16 9.87 -11.69
N LYS A 87 -9.38 9.98 -11.21
CA LYS A 87 -9.79 10.92 -10.15
C LYS A 87 -9.65 10.36 -8.74
N GLY A 88 -9.82 9.04 -8.60
CA GLY A 88 -9.73 8.36 -7.32
C GLY A 88 -8.30 7.93 -6.94
N SER A 89 -7.30 8.32 -7.74
CA SER A 89 -5.91 7.92 -7.50
C SER A 89 -5.33 8.67 -6.30
N PRO A 90 -5.03 8.02 -5.18
CA PRO A 90 -4.45 8.67 -4.01
C PRO A 90 -2.97 9.02 -4.25
N ASP A 91 -2.47 10.05 -3.54
CA ASP A 91 -1.06 10.47 -3.58
C ASP A 91 -0.11 9.38 -3.07
N VAL A 92 -0.62 8.49 -2.23
CA VAL A 92 0.12 7.37 -1.65
C VAL A 92 -0.52 6.06 -2.03
N CYS A 93 0.29 5.11 -2.49
CA CYS A 93 -0.21 3.77 -2.80
C CYS A 93 -0.78 3.09 -1.54
N PRO A 94 -2.07 2.69 -1.56
CA PRO A 94 -2.73 2.14 -0.38
C PRO A 94 -2.16 0.78 0.02
N PHE A 95 -1.50 0.06 -0.89
CA PHE A 95 -0.89 -1.23 -0.58
C PHE A 95 0.52 -1.12 -0.01
N CYS A 96 1.42 -0.34 -0.61
CA CYS A 96 2.82 -0.33 -0.19
C CYS A 96 3.29 0.98 0.44
N GLY A 97 2.53 2.08 0.33
CA GLY A 97 2.93 3.37 0.90
C GLY A 97 3.87 4.21 0.02
N SER A 98 4.10 3.84 -1.25
CA SER A 98 4.89 4.67 -2.18
C SER A 98 4.18 5.97 -2.53
N SER A 99 4.94 7.01 -2.88
CA SER A 99 4.42 8.36 -3.17
C SER A 99 3.72 8.49 -4.53
N LYS A 100 3.22 7.42 -5.11
CA LYS A 100 2.45 7.47 -6.36
C LYS A 100 1.58 6.25 -6.55
N THR A 101 0.48 6.45 -7.28
CA THR A 101 -0.36 5.40 -7.87
C THR A 101 -0.37 5.61 -9.38
N ALA A 102 -0.48 4.55 -10.15
CA ALA A 102 -0.46 4.64 -11.62
C ALA A 102 -1.43 3.67 -12.28
N THR A 103 -2.01 2.73 -11.53
CA THR A 103 -2.88 1.68 -12.03
C THR A 103 -4.14 1.56 -11.18
N LEU A 104 -5.17 0.95 -11.74
CA LEU A 104 -6.29 0.41 -10.98
C LEU A 104 -6.15 -1.10 -10.99
N ASP A 105 -6.16 -1.73 -9.83
CA ASP A 105 -5.92 -3.16 -9.73
C ASP A 105 -6.94 -3.85 -8.83
N HIS A 106 -6.94 -5.18 -8.85
CA HIS A 106 -7.88 -6.02 -8.12
C HIS A 106 -7.28 -6.42 -6.77
N TYR A 107 -8.01 -6.18 -5.68
CA TYR A 107 -7.62 -6.70 -4.37
C TYR A 107 -7.65 -8.23 -4.36
N LEU A 108 -8.77 -8.85 -4.67
CA LEU A 108 -8.88 -10.26 -4.98
C LEU A 108 -8.53 -10.48 -6.46
N PRO A 109 -7.44 -11.20 -6.78
CA PRO A 109 -6.89 -11.29 -8.12
C PRO A 109 -7.90 -11.88 -9.12
N GLN A 110 -8.05 -11.25 -10.28
CA GLN A 110 -9.01 -11.64 -11.31
C GLN A 110 -8.83 -13.07 -11.85
N ALA A 111 -7.65 -13.66 -11.69
CA ALA A 111 -7.37 -15.02 -12.13
C ALA A 111 -8.00 -16.07 -11.21
N ASP A 112 -8.11 -15.77 -9.93
CA ASP A 112 -8.64 -16.66 -8.91
C ASP A 112 -10.04 -16.28 -8.43
N TYR A 113 -10.44 -15.03 -8.72
CA TYR A 113 -11.68 -14.43 -8.25
C TYR A 113 -12.39 -13.65 -9.38
N PRO A 114 -12.77 -14.30 -10.49
CA PRO A 114 -13.30 -13.63 -11.67
C PRO A 114 -14.65 -12.94 -11.45
N GLU A 115 -15.42 -13.32 -10.43
CA GLU A 115 -16.71 -12.75 -10.08
C GLU A 115 -16.63 -11.25 -9.77
N TRP A 116 -15.47 -10.79 -9.26
CA TRP A 116 -15.28 -9.40 -8.81
C TRP A 116 -14.41 -8.56 -9.76
N ILE A 117 -14.24 -8.97 -11.03
CA ILE A 117 -13.43 -8.23 -12.03
C ILE A 117 -13.92 -6.80 -12.23
N ILE A 118 -15.24 -6.60 -12.23
CA ILE A 118 -15.84 -5.27 -12.38
C ILE A 118 -16.50 -4.76 -11.11
N PHE A 119 -16.29 -5.39 -9.96
CA PHE A 119 -16.88 -4.99 -8.69
C PHE A 119 -16.08 -3.83 -8.08
N SER A 120 -16.71 -2.67 -7.89
CA SER A 120 -16.02 -1.44 -7.52
C SER A 120 -15.21 -1.55 -6.22
N LYS A 121 -15.71 -2.32 -5.23
CA LYS A 121 -15.06 -2.52 -3.94
C LYS A 121 -13.84 -3.47 -4.02
N ASN A 122 -13.70 -4.20 -5.13
CA ASN A 122 -12.51 -4.99 -5.41
C ASN A 122 -11.44 -4.23 -6.21
N LEU A 123 -11.79 -3.05 -6.74
CA LEU A 123 -10.92 -2.24 -7.58
C LEU A 123 -10.23 -1.16 -6.75
N VAL A 124 -8.91 -1.23 -6.64
CA VAL A 124 -8.11 -0.37 -5.78
C VAL A 124 -7.06 0.38 -6.62
N PRO A 125 -7.00 1.73 -6.56
CA PRO A 125 -5.90 2.47 -7.13
C PRO A 125 -4.58 2.05 -6.49
N ALA A 126 -3.58 1.69 -7.30
CA ALA A 126 -2.32 1.13 -6.81
C ALA A 126 -1.12 1.57 -7.66
N CYS A 127 0.09 1.38 -7.16
CA CYS A 127 1.29 1.40 -7.97
C CYS A 127 1.58 0.00 -8.55
N ASP A 128 2.76 -0.18 -9.14
CA ASP A 128 3.21 -1.47 -9.69
C ASP A 128 3.45 -2.57 -8.64
N CYS A 129 3.42 -2.25 -7.33
CA CYS A 129 3.59 -3.24 -6.26
C CYS A 129 2.54 -4.34 -6.32
N ASN A 130 1.32 -4.01 -6.78
CA ASN A 130 0.25 -4.99 -6.85
C ASN A 130 0.51 -6.05 -7.94
N SER A 131 1.06 -5.66 -9.09
CA SER A 131 1.47 -6.62 -10.12
C SER A 131 2.64 -7.51 -9.66
N LYS A 132 3.55 -6.97 -8.83
CA LYS A 132 4.66 -7.73 -8.22
C LYS A 132 4.19 -8.72 -7.15
N ARG A 133 3.08 -8.41 -6.47
CA ARG A 133 2.40 -9.33 -5.57
C ARG A 133 1.86 -10.57 -6.28
N ARG A 134 1.55 -10.47 -7.58
CA ARG A 134 0.88 -11.52 -8.36
C ARG A 134 -0.49 -11.85 -7.77
N ASN A 135 -0.81 -13.15 -7.60
CA ASN A 135 -2.07 -13.62 -7.03
C ASN A 135 -2.02 -13.85 -5.51
N ASP A 136 -0.89 -13.54 -4.86
CA ASP A 136 -0.70 -13.81 -3.44
C ASP A 136 -1.52 -12.81 -2.61
N VAL A 137 -2.72 -13.18 -2.20
CA VAL A 137 -3.61 -12.37 -1.36
C VAL A 137 -3.82 -12.98 0.02
N LYS A 138 -3.61 -14.28 0.16
CA LYS A 138 -3.66 -15.06 1.41
C LYS A 138 -2.56 -16.10 1.46
N GLY A 139 -2.16 -16.50 2.68
CA GLY A 139 -1.14 -17.51 2.94
C GLY A 139 -1.72 -18.86 3.35
N ASN A 140 -1.27 -19.41 4.49
CA ASN A 140 -1.60 -20.76 4.95
C ASN A 140 -2.64 -20.79 6.07
N ASN A 141 -2.94 -19.66 6.70
CA ASN A 141 -3.93 -19.54 7.78
C ASN A 141 -4.63 -18.17 7.74
N ASN A 142 -5.72 -18.03 8.50
CA ASN A 142 -6.60 -16.86 8.46
C ASN A 142 -5.95 -15.52 8.83
N ASN A 143 -4.82 -15.53 9.54
CA ASN A 143 -4.06 -14.34 9.88
C ASN A 143 -3.17 -13.88 8.71
N GLN A 144 -2.87 -14.77 7.78
CA GLN A 144 -2.02 -14.48 6.64
C GLN A 144 -2.84 -13.99 5.47
N ARG A 145 -3.06 -12.68 5.40
CA ARG A 145 -3.70 -12.00 4.27
C ARG A 145 -3.11 -10.61 4.03
N VAL A 146 -3.24 -10.15 2.81
CA VAL A 146 -2.94 -8.76 2.47
C VAL A 146 -4.01 -7.84 3.08
N PHE A 147 -3.62 -6.67 3.58
CA PHE A 147 -4.57 -5.66 4.06
C PHE A 147 -5.44 -5.15 2.92
N HIS A 148 -6.73 -5.01 3.21
CA HIS A 148 -7.69 -4.44 2.28
C HIS A 148 -7.80 -2.93 2.48
N PRO A 149 -7.44 -2.10 1.47
CA PRO A 149 -7.43 -0.65 1.64
C PRO A 149 -8.77 -0.02 2.02
N TYR A 150 -9.89 -0.64 1.64
CA TYR A 150 -11.22 -0.13 1.94
C TYR A 150 -11.80 -0.62 3.28
N TYR A 151 -11.36 -1.77 3.80
CA TYR A 151 -12.02 -2.40 4.94
C TYR A 151 -11.16 -2.52 6.19
N ASP A 152 -9.84 -2.52 6.08
CA ASP A 152 -8.95 -2.65 7.23
C ASP A 152 -8.65 -1.29 7.87
N ASP A 153 -9.34 -0.98 8.96
CA ASP A 153 -9.18 0.29 9.69
C ASP A 153 -7.81 0.42 10.36
N CYS A 154 -7.15 -0.70 10.63
CA CYS A 154 -5.79 -0.70 11.18
C CYS A 154 -4.77 0.05 10.30
N LEU A 155 -5.06 0.27 9.02
CA LEU A 155 -4.21 1.07 8.13
C LEU A 155 -4.09 2.54 8.56
N THR A 156 -4.93 3.00 9.48
CA THR A 156 -4.80 4.32 10.13
C THR A 156 -3.75 4.33 11.24
N LEU A 157 -3.36 3.16 11.74
CA LEU A 157 -2.30 3.00 12.74
C LEU A 157 -0.93 2.85 12.06
N ARG A 158 0.14 3.17 12.79
CA ARG A 158 1.50 2.88 12.35
C ARG A 158 1.77 1.38 12.50
N LEU A 159 1.92 0.67 11.39
CA LEU A 159 2.02 -0.79 11.37
C LEU A 159 3.43 -1.29 11.05
N VAL A 160 4.25 -0.49 10.37
CA VAL A 160 5.54 -0.94 9.84
C VAL A 160 6.62 0.08 10.13
N SER A 161 7.78 -0.42 10.53
CA SER A 161 9.03 0.30 10.69
C SER A 161 10.09 -0.27 9.76
N ALA A 162 10.97 0.58 9.21
CA ALA A 162 12.22 0.08 8.67
C ALA A 162 13.11 -0.46 9.80
N SER A 163 14.03 -1.36 9.47
CA SER A 163 15.11 -1.82 10.36
C SER A 163 16.45 -1.70 9.66
N PHE A 164 17.46 -1.36 10.44
CA PHE A 164 18.83 -1.16 9.96
C PHE A 164 19.76 -2.10 10.71
N ARG A 165 20.54 -2.91 9.99
CA ARG A 165 21.46 -3.89 10.57
C ARG A 165 22.85 -3.78 9.95
N GLY A 166 23.86 -4.26 10.67
CA GLY A 166 25.24 -4.28 10.21
C GLY A 166 25.96 -2.94 10.32
N ASN A 167 26.83 -2.63 9.36
CA ASN A 167 27.55 -1.37 9.33
C ASN A 167 26.64 -0.21 8.92
N MET A 168 26.54 0.83 9.75
CA MET A 168 25.68 1.99 9.50
C MET A 168 26.15 2.86 8.32
N ASP A 169 27.36 2.72 7.81
CA ASP A 169 27.76 3.40 6.57
C ASP A 169 27.04 2.79 5.35
N GLU A 170 26.75 1.49 5.39
CA GLU A 170 25.98 0.73 4.38
C GLU A 170 25.10 -0.31 5.06
N PRO A 171 24.02 0.09 5.74
CA PRO A 171 23.20 -0.85 6.47
C PRO A 171 22.37 -1.75 5.56
N GLU A 172 22.20 -2.97 5.99
CA GLU A 172 21.16 -3.85 5.47
C GLU A 172 19.80 -3.33 5.95
N ILE A 173 18.92 -3.01 5.00
CA ILE A 173 17.58 -2.45 5.29
C ILE A 173 16.52 -3.51 5.08
N ASP A 174 15.65 -3.67 6.07
CA ASP A 174 14.48 -4.55 6.02
C ASP A 174 13.29 -3.86 6.72
N PHE A 175 12.17 -4.57 6.85
CA PHE A 175 10.97 -4.10 7.55
C PHE A 175 10.67 -4.96 8.77
N LEU A 176 10.13 -4.31 9.80
CA LEU A 176 9.61 -4.96 11.00
C LEU A 176 8.16 -4.53 11.25
N PRO A 177 7.32 -5.43 11.77
CA PRO A 177 6.00 -5.08 12.25
C PRO A 177 6.14 -4.20 13.50
N ILE A 178 5.21 -3.27 13.66
CA ILE A 178 5.00 -2.57 14.92
C ILE A 178 3.83 -3.25 15.62
N SER A 179 4.14 -4.02 16.65
CA SER A 179 3.14 -4.78 17.41
C SER A 179 2.09 -3.85 18.02
N ASN A 180 0.84 -4.22 17.89
CA ASN A 180 -0.29 -3.54 18.48
C ASN A 180 -1.33 -4.56 18.98
N GLN A 181 -2.28 -4.13 19.81
CA GLN A 181 -3.28 -5.03 20.39
C GLN A 181 -4.42 -5.40 19.43
N THR A 182 -4.49 -4.77 18.27
CA THR A 182 -5.64 -4.87 17.37
C THR A 182 -5.43 -5.91 16.27
N ILE A 183 -4.18 -6.07 15.79
CA ILE A 183 -3.83 -6.89 14.63
C ILE A 183 -2.70 -7.84 14.98
N PRO A 184 -2.80 -9.14 14.66
CA PRO A 184 -1.69 -10.07 14.84
C PRO A 184 -0.46 -9.64 14.02
N ASP A 185 0.72 -9.71 14.62
CA ASP A 185 2.00 -9.42 13.94
C ASP A 185 2.18 -10.29 12.69
N GLU A 186 1.64 -11.51 12.69
CA GLU A 186 1.65 -12.41 11.54
C GLU A 186 0.94 -11.81 10.32
N THR A 187 -0.17 -11.07 10.52
CA THR A 187 -0.87 -10.39 9.42
C THR A 187 -0.03 -9.25 8.85
N ILE A 188 0.61 -8.47 9.73
CA ILE A 188 1.50 -7.39 9.32
C ILE A 188 2.69 -7.95 8.55
N MET A 189 3.33 -9.02 9.08
CA MET A 189 4.46 -9.69 8.45
C MET A 189 4.08 -10.27 7.08
N PHE A 190 2.92 -10.93 6.96
CA PHE A 190 2.45 -11.43 5.68
C PHE A 190 2.31 -10.30 4.63
N HIS A 191 1.76 -9.16 5.03
CA HIS A 191 1.66 -7.99 4.15
C HIS A 191 3.05 -7.42 3.79
N ILE A 192 3.98 -7.35 4.76
CA ILE A 192 5.37 -6.93 4.52
C ILE A 192 6.02 -7.83 3.46
N ASP A 193 5.99 -9.15 3.64
CA ASP A 193 6.67 -10.11 2.76
C ASP A 193 6.03 -10.18 1.37
N THR A 194 4.70 -10.05 1.31
CA THR A 194 3.93 -10.19 0.07
C THR A 194 3.90 -8.91 -0.76
N VAL A 195 3.89 -7.74 -0.11
CA VAL A 195 3.70 -6.45 -0.79
C VAL A 195 4.92 -5.55 -0.67
N LEU A 196 5.38 -5.23 0.55
CA LEU A 196 6.43 -4.23 0.76
C LEU A 196 7.78 -4.71 0.24
N LYS A 197 8.22 -5.90 0.60
CA LYS A 197 9.53 -6.47 0.15
C LYS A 197 9.57 -6.72 -1.35
N ARG A 198 8.43 -6.98 -1.98
CA ARG A 198 8.33 -7.14 -3.44
C ARG A 198 8.25 -5.80 -4.19
N SER A 199 8.01 -4.70 -3.47
CA SER A 199 8.03 -3.35 -4.05
C SER A 199 9.47 -2.84 -4.19
N THR A 200 9.63 -1.59 -4.63
CA THR A 200 10.95 -0.92 -4.66
C THR A 200 11.27 -0.17 -3.37
N ALA A 201 10.55 -0.42 -2.28
CA ALA A 201 10.68 0.33 -1.02
C ALA A 201 12.07 0.24 -0.41
N ILE A 202 12.66 -0.97 -0.36
CA ILE A 202 14.03 -1.17 0.17
C ILE A 202 15.05 -0.38 -0.66
N ASN A 203 14.99 -0.45 -1.99
CA ASN A 203 15.90 0.29 -2.86
C ASN A 203 15.76 1.80 -2.66
N TRP A 204 14.51 2.28 -2.49
CA TRP A 204 14.25 3.69 -2.20
C TRP A 204 14.84 4.09 -0.84
N MET A 205 14.67 3.29 0.20
CA MET A 205 15.23 3.55 1.53
C MET A 205 16.77 3.53 1.51
N SER A 206 17.38 2.60 0.78
CA SER A 206 18.83 2.58 0.59
C SER A 206 19.35 3.86 -0.09
N SER A 207 18.64 4.33 -1.12
CA SER A 207 18.96 5.62 -1.76
C SER A 207 18.81 6.81 -0.82
N LYS A 208 17.81 6.79 0.09
CA LYS A 208 17.63 7.83 1.11
C LYS A 208 18.74 7.77 2.16
N TRP A 209 19.14 6.58 2.57
CA TRP A 209 20.28 6.40 3.48
C TRP A 209 21.56 6.98 2.88
N GLN A 210 21.88 6.69 1.63
CA GLN A 210 23.05 7.26 0.93
C GLN A 210 22.94 8.79 0.78
N SER A 211 21.76 9.33 0.58
CA SER A 211 21.54 10.79 0.56
C SER A 211 21.76 11.41 1.94
N MET A 212 21.31 10.72 3.00
CA MET A 212 21.50 11.13 4.40
C MET A 212 22.96 11.03 4.81
N ARG A 213 23.70 10.01 4.36
CA ARG A 213 25.16 9.89 4.57
C ARG A 213 25.89 11.13 4.05
N ARG A 214 25.56 11.61 2.87
CA ARG A 214 26.16 12.82 2.29
C ARG A 214 25.73 14.08 3.02
N LYS A 215 24.44 14.22 3.32
CA LYS A 215 23.88 15.42 3.97
C LYS A 215 22.59 15.05 4.70
N PRO A 216 22.63 14.81 6.01
CA PRO A 216 21.46 14.37 6.80
C PRO A 216 20.19 15.17 6.55
N ARG A 217 20.32 16.49 6.46
CA ARG A 217 19.21 17.40 6.21
C ARG A 217 18.49 17.22 4.87
N CYS A 218 19.08 16.57 3.87
CA CYS A 218 18.41 16.27 2.61
C CYS A 218 17.28 15.25 2.79
N VAL A 219 17.30 14.49 3.89
CA VAL A 219 16.29 13.49 4.24
C VAL A 219 15.50 13.93 5.46
N ILE A 220 16.18 14.38 6.51
CA ILE A 220 15.55 14.92 7.75
C ILE A 220 15.48 16.45 7.61
N SER A 221 14.43 16.92 6.95
CA SER A 221 14.27 18.34 6.56
C SER A 221 14.16 19.29 7.76
N THR A 222 13.78 18.78 8.92
CA THR A 222 13.63 19.50 10.18
C THR A 222 14.98 19.85 10.84
N ILE A 223 16.09 19.19 10.49
CA ILE A 223 17.42 19.59 10.95
C ILE A 223 17.69 21.02 10.48
N PRO A 224 18.04 21.97 11.39
CA PRO A 224 18.21 23.39 11.07
C PRO A 224 19.35 23.64 10.08
N ARG A 225 19.28 24.78 9.41
CA ARG A 225 20.39 25.28 8.59
C ARG A 225 21.43 25.93 9.49
N GLY A 226 22.69 25.80 9.12
CA GLY A 226 23.82 26.44 9.83
C GLY A 226 24.70 25.40 10.52
N ASN A 227 25.75 25.91 11.16
CA ASN A 227 26.76 25.10 11.83
C ASN A 227 26.38 24.86 13.30
N ILE A 228 25.28 24.16 13.53
CA ILE A 228 24.78 23.83 14.86
C ILE A 228 25.16 22.40 15.18
N VAL A 229 25.91 22.21 16.25
CA VAL A 229 26.21 20.89 16.82
C VAL A 229 24.99 20.43 17.61
N LEU A 230 24.46 19.24 17.28
CA LEU A 230 23.28 18.72 17.89
C LEU A 230 23.58 17.83 19.08
N THR A 231 22.70 17.82 20.06
CA THR A 231 22.61 16.78 21.07
C THR A 231 21.73 15.64 20.59
N MET A 232 21.76 14.47 21.26
CA MET A 232 20.84 13.37 20.97
C MET A 232 19.37 13.80 21.14
N GLN A 233 19.08 14.59 22.14
CA GLN A 233 17.74 15.12 22.40
C GLN A 233 17.24 16.04 21.25
N ASP A 234 18.12 16.91 20.74
CA ASP A 234 17.79 17.73 19.58
C ASP A 234 17.48 16.87 18.36
N LEU A 235 18.34 15.87 18.08
CA LEU A 235 18.12 14.95 16.96
C LEU A 235 16.81 14.20 17.07
N GLU A 236 16.48 13.66 18.24
CA GLU A 236 15.22 12.95 18.50
C GLU A 236 14.01 13.87 18.27
N SER A 237 14.08 15.11 18.72
CA SER A 237 13.02 16.10 18.48
C SER A 237 12.81 16.37 16.98
N TYR A 238 13.90 16.56 16.23
CA TYR A 238 13.82 16.77 14.78
C TYR A 238 13.33 15.54 14.01
N LEU A 239 13.68 14.33 14.45
CA LEU A 239 13.19 13.09 13.86
C LEU A 239 11.69 12.93 14.08
N LEU A 240 11.20 13.20 15.29
CA LEU A 240 9.76 13.15 15.61
C LEU A 240 8.98 14.17 14.79
N GLN A 241 9.44 15.42 14.74
CA GLN A 241 8.81 16.46 13.92
C GLN A 241 8.79 16.07 12.42
N CYS A 242 9.92 15.56 11.91
CA CYS A 242 9.97 15.12 10.52
C CYS A 242 9.02 13.96 10.23
N GLN A 243 8.84 13.05 11.20
CA GLN A 243 7.87 11.95 11.08
C GLN A 243 6.43 12.48 11.00
N GLU A 244 6.06 13.40 11.91
CA GLU A 244 4.74 14.04 11.95
C GLU A 244 4.46 14.80 10.64
N ASP A 245 5.42 15.63 10.18
CA ASP A 245 5.31 16.35 8.90
C ASP A 245 5.04 15.40 7.72
N LYS A 246 5.68 14.21 7.71
CA LYS A 246 5.48 13.22 6.64
C LYS A 246 4.19 12.43 6.78
N ASP A 247 3.72 12.19 7.99
CA ASP A 247 2.40 11.60 8.23
C ASP A 247 1.29 12.53 7.73
N ASP A 248 1.38 13.82 8.02
CA ASP A 248 0.41 14.84 7.62
C ASP A 248 0.44 15.09 6.11
N GLU A 249 1.63 15.24 5.52
CA GLU A 249 1.80 15.41 4.07
C GLU A 249 1.11 14.27 3.29
N HIS A 250 1.30 13.04 3.74
CA HIS A 250 0.82 11.85 3.06
C HIS A 250 -0.51 11.33 3.61
N LYS A 251 -1.02 11.92 4.69
CA LYS A 251 -2.26 11.53 5.40
C LYS A 251 -2.28 10.04 5.75
N THR A 252 -1.14 9.52 6.17
CA THR A 252 -0.97 8.15 6.64
C THR A 252 0.39 7.95 7.29
N PRO A 253 0.48 7.27 8.45
CA PRO A 253 1.75 6.94 9.09
C PRO A 253 2.50 5.78 8.41
N ASN A 254 1.89 5.17 7.39
CA ASN A 254 2.44 4.02 6.67
C ASN A 254 2.90 4.38 5.24
N ASN A 255 3.40 5.60 5.03
CA ASN A 255 4.15 5.98 3.83
C ASN A 255 5.64 5.59 3.98
N TRP A 256 6.39 5.50 2.89
CA TRP A 256 7.79 5.06 2.94
C TRP A 256 8.70 5.97 3.75
N TYR A 257 8.47 7.30 3.75
CA TYR A 257 9.24 8.23 4.58
C TYR A 257 9.00 7.99 6.07
N SER A 258 7.75 7.88 6.48
CA SER A 258 7.42 7.64 7.89
C SER A 258 7.93 6.30 8.37
N MET A 259 7.84 5.23 7.55
CA MET A 259 8.44 3.93 7.87
C MET A 259 9.97 4.03 8.06
N PHE A 260 10.65 4.78 7.18
CA PHE A 260 12.09 4.99 7.23
C PHE A 260 12.51 5.77 8.49
N ILE A 261 11.84 6.89 8.77
CA ILE A 261 12.13 7.72 9.94
C ILE A 261 11.82 6.97 11.24
N THR A 262 10.70 6.22 11.27
CA THR A 262 10.36 5.34 12.41
C THR A 262 11.49 4.36 12.71
N GLY A 263 12.09 3.77 11.68
CA GLY A 263 13.23 2.86 11.84
C GLY A 263 14.44 3.54 12.46
N ILE A 264 14.75 4.79 12.09
CA ILE A 264 15.84 5.56 12.70
C ILE A 264 15.52 5.87 14.17
N ILE A 265 14.31 6.31 14.47
CA ILE A 265 13.86 6.61 15.84
C ILE A 265 14.01 5.39 16.75
N ASN A 266 13.65 4.21 16.26
CA ASN A 266 13.65 2.95 17.01
C ASN A 266 15.05 2.32 17.12
N SER A 267 16.05 2.78 16.35
CA SER A 267 17.41 2.23 16.33
C SER A 267 18.41 3.17 17.03
N THR A 268 18.87 2.78 18.22
CA THR A 268 19.94 3.54 18.93
C THR A 268 21.19 3.67 18.07
N GLN A 269 21.55 2.61 17.34
CA GLN A 269 22.74 2.59 16.50
C GLN A 269 22.59 3.55 15.29
N ALA A 270 21.41 3.56 14.64
CA ALA A 270 21.14 4.48 13.54
C ALA A 270 21.09 5.94 14.00
N LYS A 271 20.50 6.23 15.17
CA LYS A 271 20.47 7.57 15.74
C LYS A 271 21.89 8.06 16.07
N GLN A 272 22.69 7.23 16.72
CA GLN A 272 24.06 7.61 17.07
C GLN A 272 24.90 7.90 15.82
N TRP A 273 24.86 7.00 14.83
CA TRP A 273 25.53 7.20 13.56
C TRP A 273 25.08 8.50 12.87
N LEU A 274 23.80 8.80 12.86
CA LEU A 274 23.25 10.02 12.25
C LEU A 274 23.72 11.28 12.98
N LEU A 275 23.75 11.23 14.32
CA LEU A 275 24.25 12.34 15.17
C LEU A 275 25.73 12.61 14.90
N ASP A 276 26.54 11.56 14.90
CA ASP A 276 27.99 11.66 14.67
C ASP A 276 28.27 12.21 13.26
N ARG A 277 27.54 11.72 12.27
CA ARG A 277 27.64 12.19 10.89
C ARG A 277 27.25 13.65 10.74
N GLN A 278 26.12 14.08 11.31
CA GLN A 278 25.66 15.46 11.27
C GLN A 278 26.67 16.39 11.96
N ASN A 279 27.14 16.03 13.14
CA ASN A 279 28.09 16.85 13.92
C ASN A 279 29.46 16.87 13.26
N GLY A 280 29.95 15.76 12.72
CA GLY A 280 31.20 15.67 11.99
C GLY A 280 31.23 16.57 10.75
N ILE A 281 30.15 16.59 9.96
CA ILE A 281 30.00 17.51 8.82
C ILE A 281 29.96 18.96 9.30
N THR A 282 29.23 19.25 10.37
CA THR A 282 29.12 20.60 10.94
C THR A 282 30.45 21.12 11.42
N GLN A 283 31.29 20.29 12.04
CA GLN A 283 32.60 20.61 12.56
C GLN A 283 33.72 20.54 11.52
N GLY A 284 33.41 20.05 10.30
CA GLY A 284 34.40 19.89 9.22
C GLY A 284 35.36 18.70 9.41
N THR A 285 35.01 17.75 10.30
CA THR A 285 35.79 16.52 10.53
C THR A 285 35.38 15.39 9.58
N ILE A 286 34.21 15.51 8.94
CA ILE A 286 33.70 14.59 7.95
C ILE A 286 33.36 15.38 6.67
N SER A 287 33.87 14.93 5.51
CA SER A 287 33.48 15.51 4.23
C SER A 287 32.09 15.05 3.80
N PRO A 288 31.22 15.96 3.32
CA PRO A 288 29.92 15.55 2.72
C PRO A 288 30.05 14.67 1.47
N LEU A 289 31.25 14.58 0.89
CA LEU A 289 31.51 13.79 -0.32
C LEU A 289 32.07 12.39 -0.01
N ASP A 290 32.44 12.14 1.24
CA ASP A 290 32.89 10.84 1.73
C ASP A 290 31.66 10.03 2.25
#